data_a984f17c57334d77715a5ef0adcd0d19
#
_entry.id   a984f17c57334d77715a5ef0adcd0d19
#
_cell.length_a   1.000
_cell.length_b   1.000
_cell.length_c   1.000
_cell.angle_alpha   90.00
_cell.angle_beta   90.00
_cell.angle_gamma   90.00
#
_symmetry.space_group_name_H-M   'P 1'
#
loop_
_entity.id
_entity.type
_entity.pdbx_description
1 polymer ?
#
loop_
_entity_poly.entity_id
_entity_poly.type
_entity_poly.pdbx_seq_one_letter_code
_entity_poly.pdbx_strand_id
1 'polypeptide(L)'
;MKMLNFKQIVKKYIDDVINDRIVVGSLIKKTVQRHIQDLNRSDIYFDEKAAERFLKFAHLCRYSKGELAKQNKKIEFTPQQVFRYWCLFGWKNLDGNRRFRKIYFELARKNGKSEEAAIVCAYGLVADGEYGAEVYSVATKRDQAKIVFEAAREILRKLKRDSSKIDALVNINRFNCSVIETNSKFEPLASDSDKQDGLSPHIAAVDEYHAHKDSSLLEVIETGMGSRAQPILLIITTAGFNKLSACYQLRTTAIDILNGKKKDDSFFVAIFTLDDDDDWNDEKNWIKANPNIGITPRLDFLKNQYVKTKTEGIHKEVQFKTKNLNVWTDSSMAWIKDKDWQLCKGVYPDLTGAECYAGIDLAAVNDMNAFVLVFPIDGKLYVKSYFWIPEETAKRKNEIADYLRWVDEKYVNIAGIQVINQDFIIRDILEEVKKYNMKFFAFDRFMAYNTIVRGLVDAGFNGFEHGQGFISMSEPTKELEKMVLSRDIIHDDNPVLSWQIGNVELSIDAADNIKPDKAKSSQKIDGVVALVMAINCYMKNKGNNTKSIYEERGIISI
;
A
#
# COMPACT_ATOMS: atom_id res chain seq x y z
N MET A 1 -31.79 -22.69 24.83
CA MET A 1 -30.78 -21.79 24.24
C MET A 1 -30.85 -20.45 25.01
N LYS A 2 -29.83 -20.05 25.78
CA LYS A 2 -29.81 -18.71 26.39
C LYS A 2 -29.89 -17.69 25.25
N MET A 3 -30.96 -16.89 25.23
CA MET A 3 -31.05 -15.76 24.28
C MET A 3 -29.88 -14.83 24.56
N LEU A 4 -29.00 -14.65 23.59
CA LEU A 4 -27.93 -13.64 23.66
C LEU A 4 -28.58 -12.26 23.71
N ASN A 5 -28.35 -11.52 24.80
CA ASN A 5 -28.82 -10.16 24.92
C ASN A 5 -27.78 -9.20 24.33
N PHE A 6 -27.83 -8.99 23.00
CA PHE A 6 -26.88 -8.15 22.28
C PHE A 6 -26.86 -6.72 22.82
N LYS A 7 -28.00 -6.17 23.20
CA LYS A 7 -28.10 -4.83 23.81
C LYS A 7 -27.27 -4.72 25.08
N GLN A 8 -27.33 -5.77 25.93
CA GLN A 8 -26.56 -5.79 27.17
C GLN A 8 -25.05 -5.91 26.89
N ILE A 9 -24.65 -6.71 25.89
CA ILE A 9 -23.25 -6.83 25.47
C ILE A 9 -22.72 -5.48 24.98
N VAL A 10 -23.48 -4.78 24.15
CA VAL A 10 -23.11 -3.45 23.64
C VAL A 10 -23.01 -2.42 24.76
N LYS A 11 -24.02 -2.35 25.66
CA LYS A 11 -23.98 -1.44 26.80
C LYS A 11 -22.74 -1.66 27.66
N LYS A 12 -22.44 -2.93 27.97
CA LYS A 12 -21.24 -3.28 28.74
C LYS A 12 -19.97 -2.88 28.01
N TYR A 13 -19.86 -3.15 26.71
CA TYR A 13 -18.69 -2.78 25.93
C TYR A 13 -18.47 -1.26 25.92
N ILE A 14 -19.52 -0.47 25.69
CA ILE A 14 -19.48 1.00 25.75
C ILE A 14 -18.99 1.48 27.12
N ASP A 15 -19.58 0.96 28.19
CA ASP A 15 -19.22 1.32 29.58
C ASP A 15 -17.77 0.93 29.90
N ASP A 16 -17.32 -0.24 29.49
CA ASP A 16 -15.94 -0.70 29.66
C ASP A 16 -14.92 0.18 28.89
N VAL A 17 -15.27 0.64 27.68
CA VAL A 17 -14.42 1.54 26.86
C VAL A 17 -14.35 2.95 27.44
N ILE A 18 -15.49 3.52 27.84
CA ILE A 18 -15.54 4.91 28.34
C ILE A 18 -14.86 5.05 29.71
N ASN A 19 -14.96 4.02 30.54
CA ASN A 19 -14.36 4.01 31.87
C ASN A 19 -12.97 3.33 31.92
N ASP A 20 -12.31 3.14 30.78
CA ASP A 20 -10.97 2.55 30.65
C ASP A 20 -10.80 1.18 31.36
N ARG A 21 -11.88 0.37 31.41
CA ARG A 21 -11.84 -0.98 31.99
C ARG A 21 -11.27 -2.00 31.03
N ILE A 22 -11.25 -1.69 29.73
CA ILE A 22 -10.59 -2.46 28.68
C ILE A 22 -9.66 -1.56 27.86
N VAL A 23 -8.55 -2.14 27.41
CA VAL A 23 -7.56 -1.42 26.61
C VAL A 23 -8.03 -1.33 25.17
N VAL A 24 -8.22 -0.13 24.66
CA VAL A 24 -8.54 0.17 23.26
C VAL A 24 -7.76 1.41 22.80
N GLY A 25 -7.53 1.52 21.49
CA GLY A 25 -6.91 2.72 20.91
C GLY A 25 -7.85 3.94 20.94
N SER A 26 -7.27 5.14 20.89
CA SER A 26 -7.99 6.42 20.94
C SER A 26 -9.04 6.55 19.82
N LEU A 27 -8.79 6.01 18.63
CA LEU A 27 -9.73 6.04 17.50
C LEU A 27 -10.99 5.19 17.79
N ILE A 28 -10.86 4.06 18.48
CA ILE A 28 -12.01 3.25 18.88
C ILE A 28 -12.82 3.96 19.98
N LYS A 29 -12.16 4.64 20.93
CA LYS A 29 -12.87 5.49 21.91
C LYS A 29 -13.73 6.54 21.20
N LYS A 30 -13.19 7.21 20.17
CA LYS A 30 -13.94 8.19 19.35
C LYS A 30 -15.11 7.56 18.60
N THR A 31 -14.95 6.34 18.07
CA THR A 31 -16.08 5.61 17.43
C THR A 31 -17.20 5.34 18.44
N VAL A 32 -16.86 4.94 19.67
CA VAL A 32 -17.84 4.73 20.75
C VAL A 32 -18.48 6.06 21.17
N GLN A 33 -17.70 7.11 21.34
CA GLN A 33 -18.20 8.45 21.67
C GLN A 33 -19.16 8.99 20.61
N ARG A 34 -18.85 8.80 19.30
CA ARG A 34 -19.75 9.17 18.21
C ARG A 34 -21.11 8.46 18.35
N HIS A 35 -21.12 7.15 18.63
CA HIS A 35 -22.37 6.43 18.84
C HIS A 35 -23.20 7.01 20.01
N ILE A 36 -22.54 7.36 21.13
CA ILE A 36 -23.23 7.97 22.29
C ILE A 36 -23.79 9.35 21.94
N GLN A 37 -23.03 10.18 21.23
CA GLN A 37 -23.47 11.50 20.76
C GLN A 37 -24.67 11.39 19.81
N ASP A 38 -24.61 10.44 18.89
CA ASP A 38 -25.66 10.19 17.91
C ASP A 38 -27.00 9.80 18.54
N LEU A 39 -27.00 9.16 19.73
CA LEU A 39 -28.23 8.82 20.48
C LEU A 39 -29.04 10.05 20.91
N ASN A 40 -28.44 11.25 20.95
CA ASN A 40 -29.09 12.50 21.29
C ASN A 40 -29.57 13.29 20.07
N ARG A 41 -29.39 12.77 18.86
CA ARG A 41 -29.80 13.41 17.59
C ARG A 41 -31.25 13.09 17.27
N SER A 42 -31.96 14.06 16.69
CA SER A 42 -33.35 13.95 16.25
C SER A 42 -33.53 13.70 14.75
N ASP A 43 -32.47 13.89 13.96
CA ASP A 43 -32.47 13.71 12.50
C ASP A 43 -32.14 12.27 12.07
N ILE A 44 -31.82 11.41 13.03
CA ILE A 44 -31.59 9.97 12.87
C ILE A 44 -32.22 9.21 14.04
N TYR A 45 -32.42 7.90 13.89
CA TYR A 45 -32.88 7.06 15.01
C TYR A 45 -32.18 5.70 15.02
N PHE A 46 -32.27 5.02 16.16
CA PHE A 46 -31.67 3.70 16.33
C PHE A 46 -32.73 2.61 16.37
N ASP A 47 -32.65 1.68 15.40
CA ASP A 47 -33.53 0.51 15.30
C ASP A 47 -32.81 -0.74 15.89
N GLU A 48 -33.11 -1.03 17.15
CA GLU A 48 -32.54 -2.19 17.84
C GLU A 48 -32.92 -3.53 17.14
N LYS A 49 -34.13 -3.61 16.56
CA LYS A 49 -34.57 -4.84 15.87
C LYS A 49 -33.78 -5.09 14.59
N ALA A 50 -33.44 -4.03 13.84
CA ALA A 50 -32.59 -4.13 12.66
C ALA A 50 -31.18 -4.59 13.03
N ALA A 51 -30.59 -4.01 14.08
CA ALA A 51 -29.29 -4.43 14.61
C ALA A 51 -29.29 -5.90 15.04
N GLU A 52 -30.29 -6.29 15.84
CA GLU A 52 -30.43 -7.68 16.29
C GLU A 52 -30.63 -8.67 15.13
N ARG A 53 -31.35 -8.30 14.08
CA ARG A 53 -31.58 -9.17 12.91
C ARG A 53 -30.28 -9.60 12.29
N PHE A 54 -29.35 -8.69 12.03
CA PHE A 54 -28.02 -9.04 11.52
C PHE A 54 -27.24 -9.91 12.50
N LEU A 55 -27.18 -9.55 13.79
CA LEU A 55 -26.42 -10.29 14.79
C LEU A 55 -26.98 -11.70 15.02
N LYS A 56 -28.28 -11.87 14.96
CA LYS A 56 -28.94 -13.19 14.99
C LYS A 56 -28.57 -14.03 13.77
N PHE A 57 -28.57 -13.42 12.57
CA PHE A 57 -28.12 -14.09 11.36
C PHE A 57 -26.65 -14.53 11.48
N ALA A 58 -25.75 -13.63 11.90
CA ALA A 58 -24.35 -13.96 12.11
C ALA A 58 -24.15 -15.12 13.09
N HIS A 59 -24.94 -15.17 14.15
CA HIS A 59 -24.90 -16.27 15.14
C HIS A 59 -25.43 -17.62 14.60
N LEU A 60 -26.19 -17.62 13.51
CA LEU A 60 -26.55 -18.85 12.80
C LEU A 60 -25.41 -19.37 11.94
N CYS A 61 -24.51 -18.49 11.50
CA CYS A 61 -23.38 -18.85 10.65
C CYS A 61 -22.35 -19.71 11.42
N ARG A 62 -21.58 -20.49 10.65
CA ARG A 62 -20.49 -21.32 11.18
C ARG A 62 -19.20 -20.95 10.50
N TYR A 63 -18.06 -21.06 11.20
CA TYR A 63 -16.75 -20.79 10.64
C TYR A 63 -16.53 -21.52 9.31
N SER A 64 -15.95 -20.84 8.32
CA SER A 64 -15.76 -21.37 6.97
C SER A 64 -14.52 -22.25 6.84
N LYS A 65 -13.48 -22.02 7.67
CA LYS A 65 -12.18 -22.70 7.57
C LYS A 65 -11.46 -22.82 8.91
N GLY A 66 -10.42 -23.65 8.92
CA GLY A 66 -9.57 -23.88 10.10
C GLY A 66 -10.19 -24.84 11.12
N GLU A 67 -9.60 -24.91 12.31
CA GLU A 67 -9.99 -25.87 13.34
C GLU A 67 -11.43 -25.65 13.84
N LEU A 68 -11.86 -24.39 13.97
CA LEU A 68 -13.23 -24.05 14.36
C LEU A 68 -14.26 -24.52 13.33
N ALA A 69 -13.90 -24.45 12.04
CA ALA A 69 -14.76 -24.98 10.97
C ALA A 69 -14.82 -26.50 10.97
N LYS A 70 -13.70 -27.19 11.28
CA LYS A 70 -13.64 -28.66 11.43
C LYS A 70 -14.53 -29.12 12.58
N GLN A 71 -14.54 -28.38 13.68
CA GLN A 71 -15.43 -28.61 14.83
C GLN A 71 -16.88 -28.18 14.57
N ASN A 72 -17.18 -27.68 13.37
CA ASN A 72 -18.50 -27.16 12.97
C ASN A 72 -19.03 -26.08 13.94
N LYS A 73 -18.14 -25.28 14.53
CA LYS A 73 -18.47 -24.28 15.56
C LYS A 73 -19.24 -23.11 14.95
N LYS A 74 -20.28 -22.65 15.65
CA LYS A 74 -20.99 -21.41 15.30
C LYS A 74 -20.09 -20.19 15.53
N ILE A 75 -20.33 -19.15 14.74
CA ILE A 75 -19.64 -17.88 14.90
C ILE A 75 -20.18 -17.16 16.16
N GLU A 76 -19.26 -16.81 17.02
CA GLU A 76 -19.53 -16.03 18.22
C GLU A 76 -18.75 -14.72 18.12
N PHE A 77 -19.47 -13.62 17.89
CA PHE A 77 -18.87 -12.31 17.84
C PHE A 77 -18.37 -11.85 19.19
N THR A 78 -17.16 -11.31 19.23
CA THR A 78 -16.61 -10.61 20.40
C THR A 78 -17.39 -9.33 20.68
N PRO A 79 -17.34 -8.77 21.91
CA PRO A 79 -18.09 -7.56 22.24
C PRO A 79 -17.84 -6.37 21.29
N GLN A 80 -16.60 -6.18 20.81
CA GLN A 80 -16.28 -5.13 19.84
C GLN A 80 -16.90 -5.41 18.46
N GLN A 81 -16.99 -6.67 18.02
CA GLN A 81 -17.67 -7.03 16.77
C GLN A 81 -19.18 -6.80 16.92
N VAL A 82 -19.77 -7.23 18.04
CA VAL A 82 -21.17 -6.96 18.33
C VAL A 82 -21.46 -5.46 18.29
N PHE A 83 -20.61 -4.61 18.91
CA PHE A 83 -20.77 -3.16 18.91
C PHE A 83 -20.72 -2.58 17.48
N ARG A 84 -19.73 -2.96 16.67
CA ARG A 84 -19.59 -2.44 15.30
C ARG A 84 -20.81 -2.76 14.43
N TYR A 85 -21.25 -4.00 14.45
CA TYR A 85 -22.40 -4.42 13.65
C TYR A 85 -23.73 -3.97 14.23
N TRP A 86 -23.83 -3.78 15.55
CA TRP A 86 -24.94 -3.12 16.20
C TRP A 86 -25.12 -1.71 15.65
N CYS A 87 -24.04 -0.92 15.61
CA CYS A 87 -24.07 0.44 15.05
C CYS A 87 -24.38 0.42 13.54
N LEU A 88 -23.69 -0.44 12.76
CA LEU A 88 -23.82 -0.49 11.30
C LEU A 88 -25.26 -0.75 10.85
N PHE A 89 -25.93 -1.70 11.47
CA PHE A 89 -27.27 -2.12 11.04
C PHE A 89 -28.40 -1.41 11.81
N GLY A 90 -28.11 -0.88 12.99
CA GLY A 90 -29.13 -0.24 13.84
C GLY A 90 -29.40 1.22 13.53
N TRP A 91 -28.40 1.99 13.11
CA TRP A 91 -28.60 3.40 12.78
C TRP A 91 -29.36 3.59 11.46
N LYS A 92 -30.43 4.39 11.53
CA LYS A 92 -31.34 4.69 10.43
C LYS A 92 -31.53 6.19 10.24
N ASN A 93 -31.73 6.61 8.99
CA ASN A 93 -32.26 7.92 8.64
C ASN A 93 -33.77 7.93 8.87
N LEU A 94 -34.37 9.11 8.89
CA LEU A 94 -35.83 9.26 9.13
C LEU A 94 -36.71 8.59 8.04
N ASP A 95 -36.14 8.36 6.86
CA ASP A 95 -36.80 7.62 5.77
C ASP A 95 -36.79 6.07 5.98
N GLY A 96 -36.22 5.61 7.09
CA GLY A 96 -36.11 4.18 7.42
C GLY A 96 -34.93 3.46 6.79
N ASN A 97 -34.19 4.11 5.90
CA ASN A 97 -33.01 3.53 5.26
C ASN A 97 -31.82 3.50 6.21
N ARG A 98 -30.87 2.61 5.91
CA ARG A 98 -29.60 2.52 6.64
C ARG A 98 -28.83 3.83 6.54
N ARG A 99 -28.40 4.37 7.72
CA ARG A 99 -27.57 5.57 7.77
C ARG A 99 -26.19 5.34 7.17
N PHE A 100 -25.52 4.25 7.62
CA PHE A 100 -24.15 3.96 7.21
C PHE A 100 -24.14 3.18 5.89
N ARG A 101 -23.58 3.81 4.85
CA ARG A 101 -23.45 3.23 3.50
C ARG A 101 -22.00 2.95 3.15
N LYS A 102 -21.05 3.70 3.71
CA LYS A 102 -19.60 3.51 3.56
C LYS A 102 -19.01 3.10 4.89
N ILE A 103 -18.25 2.03 4.90
CA ILE A 103 -17.71 1.42 6.11
C ILE A 103 -16.22 1.21 5.92
N TYR A 104 -15.40 1.65 6.88
CA TYR A 104 -13.96 1.45 6.89
C TYR A 104 -13.54 0.71 8.15
N PHE A 105 -13.11 -0.54 7.98
CA PHE A 105 -12.58 -1.37 9.07
C PHE A 105 -11.10 -1.63 8.83
N GLU A 106 -10.25 -1.13 9.70
CA GLU A 106 -8.81 -1.33 9.66
C GLU A 106 -8.36 -2.06 10.93
N LEU A 107 -7.83 -3.28 10.76
CA LEU A 107 -7.36 -4.16 11.83
C LEU A 107 -6.09 -4.87 11.38
N ALA A 108 -5.24 -5.27 12.33
CA ALA A 108 -4.08 -6.12 12.08
C ALA A 108 -4.47 -7.43 11.36
N ARG A 109 -3.50 -8.07 10.74
CA ARG A 109 -3.72 -9.38 10.07
C ARG A 109 -4.20 -10.43 11.07
N LYS A 110 -4.98 -11.41 10.56
CA LYS A 110 -5.52 -12.55 11.34
C LYS A 110 -6.59 -12.17 12.37
N ASN A 111 -7.19 -11.00 12.31
CA ASN A 111 -8.31 -10.59 13.18
C ASN A 111 -9.71 -10.93 12.63
N GLY A 112 -9.81 -11.82 11.63
CA GLY A 112 -11.09 -12.32 11.15
C GLY A 112 -11.83 -11.46 10.11
N LYS A 113 -11.21 -10.38 9.58
CA LYS A 113 -11.83 -9.42 8.64
C LYS A 113 -12.58 -10.08 7.48
N SER A 114 -11.93 -10.98 6.75
CA SER A 114 -12.52 -11.61 5.55
C SER A 114 -13.69 -12.55 5.90
N GLU A 115 -13.68 -13.18 7.09
CA GLU A 115 -14.81 -13.99 7.59
C GLU A 115 -16.01 -13.09 7.95
N GLU A 116 -15.76 -11.94 8.61
CA GLU A 116 -16.80 -10.94 8.90
C GLU A 116 -17.41 -10.38 7.61
N ALA A 117 -16.58 -10.02 6.63
CA ALA A 117 -17.06 -9.58 5.31
C ALA A 117 -17.90 -10.65 4.60
N ALA A 118 -17.49 -11.91 4.70
CA ALA A 118 -18.25 -13.03 4.14
C ALA A 118 -19.64 -13.16 4.76
N ILE A 119 -19.79 -12.93 6.07
CA ILE A 119 -21.09 -12.92 6.76
C ILE A 119 -21.96 -11.76 6.26
N VAL A 120 -21.38 -10.56 6.10
CA VAL A 120 -22.10 -9.39 5.56
C VAL A 120 -22.58 -9.66 4.14
N CYS A 121 -21.74 -10.25 3.28
CA CYS A 121 -22.12 -10.63 1.92
C CYS A 121 -23.23 -11.70 1.91
N ALA A 122 -23.11 -12.74 2.74
CA ALA A 122 -24.14 -13.76 2.86
C ALA A 122 -25.48 -13.18 3.36
N TYR A 123 -25.44 -12.27 4.35
CA TYR A 123 -26.62 -11.55 4.84
C TYR A 123 -27.27 -10.72 3.73
N GLY A 124 -26.50 -9.96 2.96
CA GLY A 124 -26.99 -9.14 1.86
C GLY A 124 -27.65 -9.94 0.75
N LEU A 125 -27.17 -11.18 0.53
CA LEU A 125 -27.77 -12.07 -0.46
C LEU A 125 -29.12 -12.65 -0.02
N VAL A 126 -29.26 -13.03 1.26
CA VAL A 126 -30.38 -13.90 1.70
C VAL A 126 -31.30 -13.28 2.75
N ALA A 127 -30.92 -12.21 3.44
CA ALA A 127 -31.61 -11.76 4.66
C ALA A 127 -31.78 -10.25 4.81
N ASP A 128 -31.14 -9.41 4.01
CA ASP A 128 -31.23 -7.94 4.07
C ASP A 128 -32.52 -7.40 3.42
N GLY A 129 -33.17 -8.21 2.56
CA GLY A 129 -34.49 -7.90 2.00
C GLY A 129 -34.46 -7.05 0.73
N GLU A 130 -33.30 -6.87 0.11
CA GLU A 130 -33.16 -6.15 -1.16
C GLU A 130 -33.55 -7.04 -2.34
N TYR A 131 -34.43 -6.56 -3.21
CA TYR A 131 -34.79 -7.26 -4.45
C TYR A 131 -33.74 -6.96 -5.54
N GLY A 132 -33.33 -7.98 -6.27
CA GLY A 132 -32.25 -7.85 -7.25
C GLY A 132 -30.92 -7.47 -6.63
N ALA A 133 -30.63 -7.96 -5.41
CA ALA A 133 -29.38 -7.65 -4.72
C ALA A 133 -28.17 -8.15 -5.50
N GLU A 134 -27.31 -7.24 -5.91
CA GLU A 134 -25.99 -7.57 -6.43
C GLU A 134 -24.98 -7.44 -5.31
N VAL A 135 -24.40 -8.58 -4.92
CA VAL A 135 -23.39 -8.65 -3.86
C VAL A 135 -22.04 -8.98 -4.49
N TYR A 136 -20.99 -8.25 -4.09
CA TYR A 136 -19.66 -8.47 -4.65
C TYR A 136 -18.60 -8.55 -3.56
N SER A 137 -17.68 -9.50 -3.71
CA SER A 137 -16.38 -9.48 -3.03
C SER A 137 -15.33 -8.96 -4.01
N VAL A 138 -14.57 -7.95 -3.60
CA VAL A 138 -13.71 -7.15 -4.48
C VAL A 138 -12.29 -7.12 -3.96
N ALA A 139 -11.31 -7.35 -4.84
CA ALA A 139 -9.88 -7.21 -4.54
C ALA A 139 -9.09 -6.92 -5.81
N THR A 140 -7.79 -6.58 -5.66
CA THR A 140 -6.88 -6.29 -6.79
C THR A 140 -6.72 -7.46 -7.76
N LYS A 141 -6.75 -8.69 -7.26
CA LYS A 141 -6.65 -9.93 -8.06
C LYS A 141 -7.87 -10.82 -7.82
N ARG A 142 -8.31 -11.49 -8.88
CA ARG A 142 -9.47 -12.39 -8.80
C ARG A 142 -9.34 -13.47 -7.74
N ASP A 143 -8.14 -14.01 -7.52
CA ASP A 143 -7.92 -15.04 -6.51
C ASP A 143 -8.00 -14.48 -5.08
N GLN A 144 -7.70 -13.20 -4.86
CA GLN A 144 -7.92 -12.53 -3.59
C GLN A 144 -9.41 -12.25 -3.36
N ALA A 145 -10.14 -11.77 -4.37
CA ALA A 145 -11.60 -11.59 -4.30
C ALA A 145 -12.33 -12.88 -3.95
N LYS A 146 -11.85 -14.03 -4.46
CA LYS A 146 -12.38 -15.36 -4.12
C LYS A 146 -12.27 -15.71 -2.63
N ILE A 147 -11.35 -15.12 -1.87
CA ILE A 147 -11.17 -15.47 -0.43
C ILE A 147 -12.45 -15.19 0.35
N VAL A 148 -13.04 -14.01 0.19
CA VAL A 148 -14.29 -13.63 0.84
C VAL A 148 -15.47 -14.41 0.23
N PHE A 149 -15.50 -14.57 -1.10
CA PHE A 149 -16.53 -15.35 -1.79
C PHE A 149 -16.57 -16.81 -1.31
N GLU A 150 -15.42 -17.50 -1.27
CA GLU A 150 -15.34 -18.89 -0.84
C GLU A 150 -15.75 -19.07 0.64
N ALA A 151 -15.37 -18.12 1.49
CA ALA A 151 -15.80 -18.12 2.89
C ALA A 151 -17.32 -17.99 3.00
N ALA A 152 -17.93 -17.04 2.27
CA ALA A 152 -19.38 -16.86 2.26
C ALA A 152 -20.11 -18.06 1.64
N ARG A 153 -19.56 -18.64 0.56
CA ARG A 153 -20.08 -19.83 -0.07
C ARG A 153 -20.13 -21.02 0.90
N GLU A 154 -19.08 -21.20 1.70
CA GLU A 154 -19.04 -22.27 2.71
C GLU A 154 -20.01 -21.97 3.88
N ILE A 155 -20.13 -20.72 4.31
CA ILE A 155 -21.13 -20.29 5.30
C ILE A 155 -22.55 -20.63 4.78
N LEU A 156 -22.86 -20.24 3.54
CA LEU A 156 -24.17 -20.55 2.92
C LEU A 156 -24.43 -22.05 2.81
N ARG A 157 -23.42 -22.85 2.46
CA ARG A 157 -23.54 -24.33 2.43
C ARG A 157 -23.91 -24.90 3.80
N LYS A 158 -23.30 -24.37 4.86
CA LYS A 158 -23.59 -24.79 6.24
C LYS A 158 -24.98 -24.35 6.68
N LEU A 159 -25.39 -23.14 6.33
CA LEU A 159 -26.76 -22.65 6.58
C LEU A 159 -27.82 -23.47 5.84
N LYS A 160 -27.57 -23.88 4.60
CA LYS A 160 -28.47 -24.79 3.84
C LYS A 160 -28.69 -26.11 4.57
N ARG A 161 -27.64 -26.70 5.13
CA ARG A 161 -27.74 -27.92 5.93
C ARG A 161 -28.54 -27.76 7.22
N ASP A 162 -28.44 -26.55 7.82
CA ASP A 162 -29.10 -26.26 9.10
C ASP A 162 -30.55 -25.76 8.94
N SER A 163 -30.99 -25.40 7.72
CA SER A 163 -32.30 -24.77 7.45
C SER A 163 -32.86 -25.16 6.07
N SER A 164 -33.97 -25.87 6.05
CA SER A 164 -34.70 -26.24 4.82
C SER A 164 -35.17 -25.00 4.04
N LYS A 165 -35.50 -23.90 4.72
CA LYS A 165 -35.84 -22.62 4.06
C LYS A 165 -34.69 -22.05 3.29
N ILE A 166 -33.48 -22.02 3.87
CA ILE A 166 -32.28 -21.54 3.18
C ILE A 166 -31.89 -22.50 2.06
N ASP A 167 -32.08 -23.82 2.27
CA ASP A 167 -31.81 -24.83 1.26
C ASP A 167 -32.66 -24.64 0.00
N ALA A 168 -33.94 -24.37 0.15
CA ALA A 168 -34.85 -24.07 -0.95
C ALA A 168 -34.55 -22.72 -1.64
N LEU A 169 -34.07 -21.72 -0.88
CA LEU A 169 -33.90 -20.36 -1.34
C LEU A 169 -32.60 -20.15 -2.14
N VAL A 170 -31.48 -20.75 -1.72
CA VAL A 170 -30.14 -20.41 -2.20
C VAL A 170 -29.58 -21.44 -3.16
N ASN A 171 -29.21 -21.02 -4.36
CA ASN A 171 -28.43 -21.80 -5.29
C ASN A 171 -26.93 -21.47 -5.14
N ILE A 172 -26.11 -22.51 -5.02
CA ILE A 172 -24.66 -22.37 -4.84
C ILE A 172 -23.93 -23.04 -6.01
N ASN A 173 -23.27 -22.22 -6.83
CA ASN A 173 -22.45 -22.66 -7.94
C ASN A 173 -20.95 -22.43 -7.66
N ARG A 174 -20.11 -22.86 -8.58
CA ARG A 174 -18.66 -22.69 -8.48
C ARG A 174 -18.23 -21.21 -8.49
N PHE A 175 -18.93 -20.37 -9.25
CA PHE A 175 -18.52 -18.97 -9.54
C PHE A 175 -19.48 -17.94 -8.99
N ASN A 176 -20.69 -18.35 -8.58
CA ASN A 176 -21.67 -17.46 -7.98
C ASN A 176 -22.54 -18.19 -6.96
N CYS A 177 -23.19 -17.41 -6.10
CA CYS A 177 -24.33 -17.83 -5.31
C CYS A 177 -25.53 -16.96 -5.72
N SER A 178 -26.75 -17.50 -5.75
CA SER A 178 -27.93 -16.75 -6.19
C SER A 178 -29.19 -17.13 -5.42
N VAL A 179 -30.13 -16.19 -5.40
CA VAL A 179 -31.51 -16.36 -4.91
C VAL A 179 -32.45 -16.03 -6.07
N ILE A 180 -33.07 -17.05 -6.66
CA ILE A 180 -33.91 -16.87 -7.86
C ILE A 180 -35.14 -16.04 -7.56
N GLU A 181 -35.82 -16.27 -6.44
CA GLU A 181 -37.05 -15.57 -6.08
C GLU A 181 -36.92 -14.05 -6.03
N THR A 182 -35.74 -13.55 -5.63
CA THR A 182 -35.44 -12.12 -5.53
C THR A 182 -34.54 -11.62 -6.66
N ASN A 183 -34.18 -12.49 -7.63
CA ASN A 183 -33.22 -12.18 -8.69
C ASN A 183 -31.88 -11.63 -8.16
N SER A 184 -31.41 -12.20 -7.05
CA SER A 184 -30.19 -11.72 -6.36
C SER A 184 -29.01 -12.62 -6.65
N LYS A 185 -27.80 -12.03 -6.69
CA LYS A 185 -26.53 -12.73 -6.97
C LYS A 185 -25.39 -12.28 -6.08
N PHE A 186 -24.43 -13.17 -5.86
CA PHE A 186 -23.14 -12.88 -5.22
C PHE A 186 -21.99 -13.45 -6.04
N GLU A 187 -21.04 -12.61 -6.41
CA GLU A 187 -19.92 -12.92 -7.30
C GLU A 187 -18.61 -12.26 -6.86
N PRO A 188 -17.42 -12.86 -7.12
CA PRO A 188 -16.14 -12.22 -6.93
C PRO A 188 -15.78 -11.33 -8.13
N LEU A 189 -15.37 -10.07 -7.85
CA LEU A 189 -14.88 -9.11 -8.84
C LEU A 189 -13.38 -8.84 -8.65
N ALA A 190 -12.67 -8.63 -9.77
CA ALA A 190 -11.27 -8.20 -9.79
C ALA A 190 -11.12 -6.86 -10.52
N SER A 191 -10.06 -6.11 -10.20
CA SER A 191 -9.76 -4.80 -10.82
C SER A 191 -9.45 -4.87 -12.33
N ASP A 192 -9.02 -6.04 -12.83
CA ASP A 192 -8.59 -6.20 -14.23
C ASP A 192 -9.74 -6.27 -15.25
N SER A 193 -10.99 -6.09 -14.82
CA SER A 193 -12.12 -6.11 -15.75
C SER A 193 -12.44 -4.69 -16.24
N ASP A 194 -11.99 -4.35 -17.45
CA ASP A 194 -12.37 -3.14 -18.22
C ASP A 194 -13.90 -3.04 -18.50
N LYS A 195 -14.73 -3.85 -17.84
CA LYS A 195 -16.17 -4.01 -18.05
C LYS A 195 -16.98 -3.86 -16.77
N GLN A 196 -16.61 -2.92 -15.90
CA GLN A 196 -17.36 -2.70 -14.64
C GLN A 196 -18.47 -1.65 -14.78
N ASP A 197 -18.67 -1.09 -15.98
CA ASP A 197 -19.80 -0.23 -16.25
C ASP A 197 -21.11 -1.02 -16.24
N GLY A 198 -22.11 -0.52 -15.51
CA GLY A 198 -23.44 -1.14 -15.42
C GLY A 198 -23.69 -2.01 -14.18
N LEU A 199 -22.74 -2.09 -13.24
CA LEU A 199 -22.99 -2.73 -11.95
C LEU A 199 -23.93 -1.88 -11.09
N SER A 200 -24.80 -2.55 -10.32
CA SER A 200 -25.67 -1.92 -9.32
C SER A 200 -25.51 -2.60 -7.96
N PRO A 201 -24.36 -2.44 -7.29
CA PRO A 201 -24.06 -3.17 -6.08
C PRO A 201 -24.98 -2.79 -4.93
N HIS A 202 -25.59 -3.79 -4.27
CA HIS A 202 -26.24 -3.62 -2.98
C HIS A 202 -25.23 -3.75 -1.84
N ILE A 203 -24.33 -4.75 -1.93
CA ILE A 203 -23.18 -4.87 -1.01
C ILE A 203 -21.92 -5.13 -1.81
N ALA A 204 -20.89 -4.36 -1.56
CA ALA A 204 -19.54 -4.61 -2.04
C ALA A 204 -18.56 -4.68 -0.86
N ALA A 205 -17.88 -5.83 -0.70
CA ALA A 205 -16.83 -6.01 0.28
C ALA A 205 -15.46 -5.90 -0.41
N VAL A 206 -14.78 -4.77 -0.22
CA VAL A 206 -13.45 -4.49 -0.75
C VAL A 206 -12.41 -4.95 0.27
N ASP A 207 -11.69 -6.02 -0.05
CA ASP A 207 -10.67 -6.61 0.83
C ASP A 207 -9.27 -6.14 0.47
N GLU A 208 -8.43 -6.03 1.50
CA GLU A 208 -7.01 -5.63 1.41
C GLU A 208 -6.82 -4.31 0.63
N TYR A 209 -7.64 -3.27 0.94
CA TYR A 209 -7.63 -2.00 0.20
C TYR A 209 -6.25 -1.32 0.19
N HIS A 210 -5.39 -1.55 1.19
CA HIS A 210 -4.00 -1.07 1.19
C HIS A 210 -3.15 -1.58 0.02
N ALA A 211 -3.56 -2.66 -0.64
CA ALA A 211 -2.87 -3.24 -1.79
C ALA A 211 -3.40 -2.72 -3.14
N HIS A 212 -4.47 -1.92 -3.15
CA HIS A 212 -4.99 -1.32 -4.37
C HIS A 212 -4.06 -0.19 -4.86
N LYS A 213 -3.87 -0.13 -6.18
CA LYS A 213 -2.96 0.81 -6.81
C LYS A 213 -3.46 2.25 -6.70
N ASP A 214 -4.78 2.44 -6.86
CA ASP A 214 -5.48 3.72 -6.86
C ASP A 214 -6.93 3.57 -6.36
N SER A 215 -7.72 4.63 -6.43
CA SER A 215 -9.13 4.66 -6.00
C SER A 215 -10.14 4.25 -7.07
N SER A 216 -9.72 4.05 -8.32
CA SER A 216 -10.61 3.92 -9.48
C SER A 216 -11.66 2.82 -9.31
N LEU A 217 -11.25 1.63 -8.85
CA LEU A 217 -12.19 0.53 -8.60
C LEU A 217 -13.21 0.86 -7.51
N LEU A 218 -12.76 1.54 -6.43
CA LEU A 218 -13.66 1.95 -5.35
C LEU A 218 -14.69 2.96 -5.84
N GLU A 219 -14.29 3.91 -6.66
CA GLU A 219 -15.14 4.96 -7.24
C GLU A 219 -16.20 4.38 -8.19
N VAL A 220 -15.82 3.44 -9.05
CA VAL A 220 -16.76 2.72 -9.93
C VAL A 220 -17.82 1.99 -9.12
N ILE A 221 -17.43 1.28 -8.06
CA ILE A 221 -18.35 0.57 -7.18
C ILE A 221 -19.27 1.57 -6.46
N GLU A 222 -18.72 2.62 -5.88
CA GLU A 222 -19.48 3.65 -5.13
C GLU A 222 -20.49 4.37 -6.05
N THR A 223 -20.08 4.70 -7.28
CA THR A 223 -20.96 5.28 -8.30
C THR A 223 -22.07 4.31 -8.71
N GLY A 224 -21.73 3.03 -8.92
CA GLY A 224 -22.72 1.99 -9.26
C GLY A 224 -23.77 1.76 -8.17
N MET A 225 -23.49 2.12 -6.93
CA MET A 225 -24.45 2.04 -5.81
C MET A 225 -25.50 3.14 -5.81
N GLY A 226 -25.39 4.14 -6.67
CA GLY A 226 -26.26 5.33 -6.67
C GLY A 226 -27.75 5.05 -6.83
N SER A 227 -28.15 3.93 -7.45
CA SER A 227 -29.55 3.51 -7.61
C SER A 227 -30.12 2.77 -6.39
N ARG A 228 -29.29 2.38 -5.42
CA ARG A 228 -29.72 1.62 -4.23
C ARG A 228 -30.07 2.53 -3.07
N ALA A 229 -31.19 2.26 -2.40
CA ALA A 229 -31.63 3.06 -1.26
C ALA A 229 -30.72 2.91 -0.02
N GLN A 230 -30.22 1.71 0.23
CA GLN A 230 -29.43 1.42 1.43
C GLN A 230 -28.23 0.47 1.15
N PRO A 231 -27.34 0.82 0.20
CA PRO A 231 -26.19 -0.03 -0.12
C PRO A 231 -25.17 -0.09 1.01
N ILE A 232 -24.26 -1.06 0.94
CA ILE A 232 -23.09 -1.17 1.83
C ILE A 232 -21.82 -1.28 1.00
N LEU A 233 -20.94 -0.29 1.10
CA LEU A 233 -19.56 -0.35 0.65
C LEU A 233 -18.70 -0.66 1.88
N LEU A 234 -18.35 -1.94 2.07
CA LEU A 234 -17.54 -2.41 3.18
C LEU A 234 -16.07 -2.50 2.77
N ILE A 235 -15.26 -1.58 3.24
CA ILE A 235 -13.82 -1.53 2.99
C ILE A 235 -13.12 -2.13 4.20
N ILE A 236 -12.42 -3.25 4.01
CA ILE A 236 -11.64 -3.91 5.04
C ILE A 236 -10.18 -3.94 4.65
N THR A 237 -9.30 -3.56 5.58
CA THR A 237 -7.87 -3.46 5.29
C THR A 237 -7.01 -3.68 6.53
N THR A 238 -5.74 -3.82 6.29
CA THR A 238 -4.65 -3.73 7.28
C THR A 238 -3.83 -2.50 6.93
N ALA A 239 -3.04 -1.98 7.84
CA ALA A 239 -2.05 -0.96 7.54
C ALA A 239 -1.10 -1.41 6.42
N GLY A 240 -0.66 -0.46 5.63
CA GLY A 240 0.30 -0.63 4.54
C GLY A 240 1.60 0.13 4.79
N PHE A 241 2.44 0.16 3.74
CA PHE A 241 3.75 0.80 3.77
C PHE A 241 3.81 2.10 2.95
N ASN A 242 2.76 2.43 2.21
CA ASN A 242 2.72 3.61 1.36
C ASN A 242 1.70 4.62 1.90
N LYS A 243 2.19 5.65 2.58
CA LYS A 243 1.36 6.75 3.11
C LYS A 243 0.83 7.71 2.03
N LEU A 244 1.25 7.55 0.77
CA LEU A 244 0.69 8.29 -0.36
C LEU A 244 -0.43 7.52 -1.07
N SER A 245 -0.70 6.27 -0.67
CA SER A 245 -1.73 5.43 -1.29
C SER A 245 -3.14 5.97 -1.09
N ALA A 246 -4.05 5.64 -2.02
CA ALA A 246 -5.48 5.93 -1.90
C ALA A 246 -6.09 5.39 -0.59
N CYS A 247 -5.62 4.25 -0.10
CA CYS A 247 -6.04 3.70 1.18
C CYS A 247 -5.64 4.59 2.36
N TYR A 248 -4.41 5.12 2.38
CA TYR A 248 -3.97 6.02 3.44
C TYR A 248 -4.71 7.37 3.40
N GLN A 249 -4.98 7.90 2.22
CA GLN A 249 -5.79 9.12 2.04
C GLN A 249 -7.21 8.90 2.57
N LEU A 250 -7.83 7.75 2.27
CA LEU A 250 -9.14 7.40 2.82
C LEU A 250 -9.09 7.24 4.34
N ARG A 251 -8.04 6.63 4.89
CA ARG A 251 -7.79 6.54 6.33
C ARG A 251 -7.70 7.91 6.98
N THR A 252 -6.97 8.83 6.37
CA THR A 252 -6.85 10.22 6.86
C THR A 252 -8.21 10.89 6.91
N THR A 253 -9.00 10.75 5.85
CA THR A 253 -10.39 11.25 5.81
C THR A 253 -11.26 10.60 6.91
N ALA A 254 -11.14 9.29 7.12
CA ALA A 254 -11.84 8.57 8.17
C ALA A 254 -11.48 9.09 9.58
N ILE A 255 -10.19 9.36 9.83
CA ILE A 255 -9.72 9.95 11.09
C ILE A 255 -10.21 11.39 11.26
N ASP A 256 -10.22 12.19 10.19
CA ASP A 256 -10.76 13.56 10.22
C ASP A 256 -12.25 13.58 10.58
N ILE A 257 -13.03 12.60 10.11
CA ILE A 257 -14.45 12.43 10.48
C ILE A 257 -14.57 12.08 11.96
N LEU A 258 -13.77 11.13 12.49
CA LEU A 258 -13.77 10.79 13.90
C LEU A 258 -13.34 11.96 14.80
N ASN A 259 -12.48 12.85 14.29
CA ASN A 259 -12.04 14.06 14.97
C ASN A 259 -13.01 15.25 14.84
N GLY A 260 -14.09 15.11 14.07
CA GLY A 260 -15.05 16.19 13.81
C GLY A 260 -14.53 17.28 12.85
N LYS A 261 -13.37 17.08 12.19
CA LYS A 261 -12.81 18.01 11.21
C LYS A 261 -13.55 17.95 9.87
N LYS A 262 -14.07 16.78 9.51
CA LYS A 262 -14.92 16.55 8.34
C LYS A 262 -16.25 15.95 8.76
N LYS A 263 -17.31 16.21 7.99
CA LYS A 263 -18.65 15.66 8.22
C LYS A 263 -19.00 14.69 7.09
N ASP A 264 -19.24 13.45 7.44
CA ASP A 264 -19.89 12.45 6.59
C ASP A 264 -20.70 11.52 7.50
N ASP A 265 -22.00 11.72 7.50
CA ASP A 265 -22.92 10.95 8.33
C ASP A 265 -23.13 9.52 7.83
N SER A 266 -22.85 9.26 6.57
CA SER A 266 -22.98 7.94 5.95
C SER A 266 -21.77 7.04 6.15
N PHE A 267 -20.65 7.57 6.68
CA PHE A 267 -19.40 6.88 6.81
C PHE A 267 -19.18 6.34 8.23
N PHE A 268 -19.16 5.03 8.40
CA PHE A 268 -18.83 4.37 9.66
C PHE A 268 -17.37 3.93 9.68
N VAL A 269 -16.65 4.28 10.73
CA VAL A 269 -15.21 4.07 10.85
C VAL A 269 -14.88 3.28 12.12
N ALA A 270 -14.05 2.23 11.99
CA ALA A 270 -13.43 1.55 13.10
C ALA A 270 -11.97 1.18 12.76
N ILE A 271 -11.02 1.85 13.40
CA ILE A 271 -9.58 1.68 13.18
C ILE A 271 -8.95 1.17 14.48
N PHE A 272 -8.43 -0.06 14.43
CA PHE A 272 -7.73 -0.71 15.53
C PHE A 272 -6.23 -0.66 15.29
N THR A 273 -5.56 0.25 15.95
CA THR A 273 -4.12 0.51 15.82
C THR A 273 -3.56 0.93 17.16
N LEU A 274 -2.24 0.93 17.31
CA LEU A 274 -1.57 1.57 18.43
C LEU A 274 -1.78 3.09 18.34
N ASP A 275 -1.78 3.77 19.48
CA ASP A 275 -1.69 5.22 19.55
C ASP A 275 -0.24 5.67 19.33
N ASP A 276 -0.03 6.94 18.95
CA ASP A 276 1.30 7.45 18.56
C ASP A 276 2.33 7.37 19.72
N ASP A 277 1.87 7.50 20.97
CA ASP A 277 2.70 7.45 22.17
C ASP A 277 2.89 6.04 22.74
N ASP A 278 2.29 5.01 22.13
CA ASP A 278 2.40 3.64 22.63
C ASP A 278 3.78 3.03 22.35
N ASP A 279 4.39 2.45 23.38
CA ASP A 279 5.52 1.55 23.16
C ASP A 279 5.05 0.25 22.48
N TRP A 280 5.44 0.06 21.24
CA TRP A 280 5.11 -1.14 20.47
C TRP A 280 5.76 -2.42 21.00
N ASN A 281 6.78 -2.31 21.87
CA ASN A 281 7.42 -3.44 22.54
C ASN A 281 6.59 -3.95 23.72
N ASP A 282 5.73 -3.11 24.30
CA ASP A 282 4.85 -3.55 25.39
C ASP A 282 3.68 -4.38 24.84
N GLU A 283 3.67 -5.66 25.21
CA GLU A 283 2.63 -6.63 24.82
C GLU A 283 1.21 -6.15 25.19
N LYS A 284 1.06 -5.35 26.24
CA LYS A 284 -0.24 -4.82 26.67
C LYS A 284 -0.88 -3.91 25.63
N ASN A 285 -0.07 -3.25 24.80
CA ASN A 285 -0.55 -2.38 23.73
C ASN A 285 -1.03 -3.15 22.50
N TRP A 286 -0.59 -4.40 22.29
CA TRP A 286 -0.92 -5.17 21.10
C TRP A 286 -2.41 -5.43 20.90
N ILE A 287 -3.19 -5.46 22.01
CA ILE A 287 -4.64 -5.63 21.96
C ILE A 287 -5.34 -4.46 21.25
N LYS A 288 -4.75 -3.24 21.27
CA LYS A 288 -5.31 -2.08 20.57
C LYS A 288 -5.45 -2.33 19.07
N ALA A 289 -4.49 -3.06 18.46
CA ALA A 289 -4.50 -3.45 17.05
C ALA A 289 -5.14 -4.82 16.80
N ASN A 290 -5.19 -5.66 17.85
CA ASN A 290 -5.67 -7.04 17.78
C ASN A 290 -6.82 -7.30 18.76
N PRO A 291 -8.00 -6.72 18.52
CA PRO A 291 -9.13 -6.81 19.45
C PRO A 291 -9.67 -8.23 19.65
N ASN A 292 -9.28 -9.17 18.80
CA ASN A 292 -9.64 -10.58 18.88
C ASN A 292 -8.48 -11.47 19.39
N ILE A 293 -7.43 -10.88 19.97
CA ILE A 293 -6.27 -11.62 20.50
C ILE A 293 -6.69 -12.73 21.47
N GLY A 294 -6.07 -13.89 21.32
CA GLY A 294 -6.42 -15.09 22.09
C GLY A 294 -7.44 -16.00 21.39
N ILE A 295 -8.29 -15.43 20.50
CA ILE A 295 -9.19 -16.19 19.60
C ILE A 295 -8.50 -16.27 18.22
N THR A 296 -8.27 -15.11 17.60
CA THR A 296 -7.52 -14.95 16.34
C THR A 296 -7.03 -13.48 16.24
N PRO A 297 -5.73 -13.20 16.20
CA PRO A 297 -4.60 -14.14 16.25
C PRO A 297 -4.38 -14.75 17.65
N ARG A 298 -3.68 -15.88 17.70
CA ARG A 298 -3.22 -16.46 18.95
C ARG A 298 -2.08 -15.62 19.52
N LEU A 299 -2.02 -15.50 20.82
CA LEU A 299 -0.99 -14.71 21.50
C LEU A 299 0.41 -15.27 21.30
N ASP A 300 0.56 -16.61 21.33
CA ASP A 300 1.84 -17.29 21.06
C ASP A 300 2.37 -16.98 19.64
N PHE A 301 1.49 -16.89 18.65
CA PHE A 301 1.88 -16.47 17.30
C PHE A 301 2.46 -15.05 17.29
N LEU A 302 1.80 -14.09 17.94
CA LEU A 302 2.30 -12.71 18.01
C LEU A 302 3.64 -12.61 18.75
N LYS A 303 3.80 -13.33 19.87
CA LYS A 303 5.08 -13.40 20.58
C LYS A 303 6.21 -13.96 19.71
N ASN A 304 5.94 -15.02 18.95
CA ASN A 304 6.93 -15.58 18.02
C ASN A 304 7.29 -14.60 16.91
N GLN A 305 6.32 -13.83 16.36
CA GLN A 305 6.63 -12.79 15.38
C GLN A 305 7.44 -11.64 16.00
N TYR A 306 7.15 -11.25 17.23
CA TYR A 306 7.92 -10.24 17.97
C TYR A 306 9.38 -10.68 18.20
N VAL A 307 9.64 -11.92 18.64
CA VAL A 307 10.99 -12.44 18.81
C VAL A 307 11.80 -12.32 17.50
N LYS A 308 11.18 -12.59 16.35
CA LYS A 308 11.83 -12.43 15.05
C LYS A 308 12.26 -10.98 14.76
N THR A 309 11.58 -9.98 15.30
CA THR A 309 12.00 -8.58 15.15
C THR A 309 13.35 -8.30 15.81
N LYS A 310 13.71 -9.05 16.84
CA LYS A 310 14.97 -8.91 17.57
C LYS A 310 16.12 -9.72 16.94
N THR A 311 15.80 -10.80 16.23
CA THR A 311 16.78 -11.73 15.66
C THR A 311 17.01 -11.54 14.15
N GLU A 312 16.00 -11.09 13.39
CA GLU A 312 16.04 -11.00 11.93
C GLU A 312 16.12 -9.53 11.42
N GLY A 313 16.30 -8.57 12.34
CA GLY A 313 16.60 -7.16 12.02
C GLY A 313 15.39 -6.30 11.68
N ILE A 314 15.69 -5.06 11.25
CA ILE A 314 14.73 -3.95 11.11
C ILE A 314 13.56 -4.25 10.16
N HIS A 315 13.82 -5.02 9.10
CA HIS A 315 12.78 -5.43 8.15
C HIS A 315 11.63 -6.19 8.84
N LYS A 316 11.96 -7.08 9.78
CA LYS A 316 10.95 -7.82 10.55
C LYS A 316 10.23 -6.94 11.57
N GLU A 317 10.93 -5.97 12.15
CA GLU A 317 10.30 -4.97 13.02
C GLU A 317 9.23 -4.20 12.26
N VAL A 318 9.57 -3.65 11.10
CA VAL A 318 8.63 -2.91 10.27
C VAL A 318 7.46 -3.78 9.82
N GLN A 319 7.72 -5.03 9.39
CA GLN A 319 6.66 -5.98 9.06
C GLN A 319 5.74 -6.27 10.26
N PHE A 320 6.31 -6.43 11.46
CA PHE A 320 5.55 -6.69 12.66
C PHE A 320 4.67 -5.48 13.02
N LYS A 321 5.23 -4.27 13.03
CA LYS A 321 4.48 -3.03 13.25
C LYS A 321 3.33 -2.88 12.27
N THR A 322 3.57 -3.09 10.98
CA THR A 322 2.53 -2.88 9.96
C THR A 322 1.50 -4.00 9.96
N LYS A 323 1.93 -5.25 9.90
CA LYS A 323 1.01 -6.38 9.69
C LYS A 323 0.38 -6.91 10.97
N ASN A 324 1.09 -6.81 12.11
CA ASN A 324 0.65 -7.38 13.37
C ASN A 324 0.19 -6.32 14.38
N LEU A 325 0.65 -5.07 14.28
CA LEU A 325 0.23 -3.97 15.14
C LEU A 325 -0.56 -2.89 14.40
N ASN A 326 -0.81 -3.09 13.10
CA ASN A 326 -1.62 -2.20 12.26
C ASN A 326 -1.15 -0.73 12.26
N VAL A 327 0.15 -0.52 12.37
CA VAL A 327 0.77 0.80 12.33
C VAL A 327 1.25 1.06 10.90
N TRP A 328 0.79 2.16 10.30
CA TRP A 328 1.31 2.59 9.01
C TRP A 328 2.76 3.04 9.17
N THR A 329 3.64 2.33 8.52
CA THR A 329 5.06 2.65 8.47
C THR A 329 5.40 3.16 7.07
N ASP A 330 6.40 4.00 6.97
CA ASP A 330 7.00 4.28 5.67
C ASP A 330 7.63 2.98 5.16
N SER A 331 7.65 2.81 3.85
CA SER A 331 8.01 1.55 3.19
C SER A 331 9.00 0.70 4.02
N SER A 332 8.60 -0.51 4.39
CA SER A 332 9.49 -1.46 5.11
C SER A 332 10.69 -1.87 4.28
N MET A 333 10.73 -1.37 3.08
CA MET A 333 11.66 -1.71 2.03
C MET A 333 12.39 -0.50 1.48
N ALA A 334 12.24 0.70 2.07
CA ALA A 334 13.22 1.72 1.81
C ALA A 334 14.58 1.16 2.20
N TRP A 335 15.32 0.76 1.20
CA TRP A 335 16.67 0.23 1.34
C TRP A 335 17.55 1.15 2.18
N ILE A 336 17.50 2.44 1.90
CA ILE A 336 18.16 3.51 2.66
C ILE A 336 17.06 4.30 3.39
N LYS A 337 17.19 4.43 4.71
CA LYS A 337 16.26 5.25 5.51
C LYS A 337 16.46 6.72 5.19
N ASP A 338 15.36 7.46 5.11
CA ASP A 338 15.41 8.90 4.90
C ASP A 338 16.32 9.61 5.92
N LYS A 339 16.22 9.24 7.20
CA LYS A 339 17.10 9.78 8.24
C LYS A 339 18.59 9.61 7.93
N ASP A 340 19.00 8.42 7.44
CA ASP A 340 20.41 8.15 7.16
C ASP A 340 20.86 8.88 5.89
N TRP A 341 19.97 8.99 4.88
CA TRP A 341 20.20 9.79 3.68
C TRP A 341 20.34 11.28 4.00
N GLN A 342 19.44 11.84 4.82
CA GLN A 342 19.49 13.26 5.21
C GLN A 342 20.75 13.64 5.99
N LEU A 343 21.36 12.70 6.71
CA LEU A 343 22.66 12.90 7.37
C LEU A 343 23.83 13.02 6.39
N CYS A 344 23.65 12.66 5.13
CA CYS A 344 24.62 12.79 4.05
C CYS A 344 24.48 14.12 3.28
N LYS A 345 23.55 15.00 3.65
CA LYS A 345 23.43 16.33 3.08
C LYS A 345 24.63 17.18 3.46
N GLY A 346 25.20 17.89 2.47
CA GLY A 346 26.35 18.75 2.71
C GLY A 346 26.59 19.81 1.65
N VAL A 347 27.51 20.70 1.95
CA VAL A 347 27.97 21.74 1.02
C VAL A 347 29.11 21.18 0.16
N TYR A 348 29.06 21.47 -1.13
CA TYR A 348 30.08 21.03 -2.08
C TYR A 348 31.28 21.94 -2.11
N PRO A 349 32.51 21.39 -2.28
CA PRO A 349 33.66 22.18 -2.70
C PRO A 349 33.45 22.69 -4.13
N ASP A 350 34.39 23.50 -4.61
CA ASP A 350 34.42 23.85 -6.04
C ASP A 350 34.69 22.59 -6.86
N LEU A 351 33.73 22.21 -7.69
CA LEU A 351 33.80 21.03 -8.55
C LEU A 351 34.34 21.32 -9.95
N THR A 352 34.67 22.60 -10.26
CA THR A 352 35.14 23.00 -11.59
C THR A 352 36.43 22.27 -11.95
N GLY A 353 36.42 21.55 -13.07
CA GLY A 353 37.54 20.72 -13.52
C GLY A 353 37.77 19.44 -12.71
N ALA A 354 36.97 19.18 -11.67
CA ALA A 354 37.11 17.98 -10.86
C ALA A 354 36.84 16.70 -11.66
N GLU A 355 37.57 15.65 -11.34
CA GLU A 355 37.34 14.32 -11.90
C GLU A 355 35.96 13.81 -11.47
N CYS A 356 35.21 13.27 -12.42
CA CYS A 356 33.93 12.67 -12.14
C CYS A 356 33.62 11.44 -13.01
N TYR A 357 32.66 10.67 -12.53
CA TYR A 357 32.10 9.51 -13.20
C TYR A 357 30.58 9.67 -13.28
N ALA A 358 29.96 9.14 -14.32
CA ALA A 358 28.55 9.32 -14.54
C ALA A 358 27.80 7.98 -14.65
N GLY A 359 26.49 8.05 -14.36
CA GLY A 359 25.53 7.00 -14.70
C GLY A 359 24.31 7.62 -15.35
N ILE A 360 23.77 6.93 -16.34
CA ILE A 360 22.59 7.39 -17.07
C ILE A 360 21.55 6.27 -17.16
N ASP A 361 20.33 6.56 -16.70
CA ASP A 361 19.17 5.66 -16.80
C ASP A 361 18.08 6.32 -17.64
N LEU A 362 17.80 5.73 -18.81
CA LEU A 362 16.97 6.31 -19.85
C LEU A 362 15.64 5.58 -19.97
N ALA A 363 14.56 6.34 -20.06
CA ALA A 363 13.25 5.84 -20.44
C ALA A 363 13.05 5.93 -21.96
N ALA A 364 12.30 4.97 -22.51
CA ALA A 364 12.19 4.83 -23.97
C ALA A 364 11.42 5.97 -24.66
N VAL A 365 10.30 6.48 -24.09
CA VAL A 365 9.40 7.38 -24.85
C VAL A 365 8.87 8.56 -24.02
N ASN A 366 8.23 8.31 -22.89
CA ASN A 366 7.45 9.33 -22.19
C ASN A 366 7.57 9.24 -20.66
N ASP A 367 8.74 8.88 -20.17
CA ASP A 367 8.99 8.77 -18.73
C ASP A 367 10.21 9.59 -18.30
N MET A 368 10.52 9.58 -17.00
CA MET A 368 11.67 10.30 -16.45
C MET A 368 12.98 9.69 -16.94
N ASN A 369 13.92 10.55 -17.30
CA ASN A 369 15.31 10.21 -17.57
C ASN A 369 16.18 10.81 -16.48
N ALA A 370 17.24 10.08 -16.10
CA ALA A 370 18.15 10.50 -15.04
C ALA A 370 19.61 10.41 -15.49
N PHE A 371 20.37 11.45 -15.14
CA PHE A 371 21.82 11.51 -15.29
C PHE A 371 22.42 11.92 -13.94
N VAL A 372 23.36 11.12 -13.44
CA VAL A 372 23.97 11.35 -12.12
C VAL A 372 25.48 11.38 -12.26
N LEU A 373 26.10 12.42 -11.71
CA LEU A 373 27.54 12.58 -11.59
C LEU A 373 27.98 12.27 -10.17
N VAL A 374 29.12 11.59 -10.02
CA VAL A 374 29.79 11.35 -8.76
C VAL A 374 31.23 11.87 -8.82
N PHE A 375 31.64 12.61 -7.81
CA PHE A 375 32.93 13.29 -7.72
C PHE A 375 33.72 12.76 -6.52
N PRO A 376 34.79 11.97 -6.71
CA PRO A 376 35.64 11.49 -5.62
C PRO A 376 36.62 12.58 -5.19
N ILE A 377 36.38 13.22 -4.05
CA ILE A 377 37.22 14.29 -3.50
C ILE A 377 37.47 14.01 -2.02
N ASP A 378 38.74 14.01 -1.59
CA ASP A 378 39.17 13.88 -0.19
C ASP A 378 38.54 12.69 0.56
N GLY A 379 38.42 11.55 -0.13
CA GLY A 379 37.87 10.31 0.44
C GLY A 379 36.34 10.27 0.52
N LYS A 380 35.65 11.31 0.08
CA LYS A 380 34.20 11.38 -0.02
C LYS A 380 33.72 11.39 -1.47
N LEU A 381 32.46 10.99 -1.67
CA LEU A 381 31.82 10.96 -2.98
C LEU A 381 30.69 11.99 -3.03
N TYR A 382 30.85 13.06 -3.80
CA TYR A 382 29.84 14.10 -3.97
C TYR A 382 28.93 13.76 -5.16
N VAL A 383 27.61 13.94 -5.01
CA VAL A 383 26.60 13.49 -5.98
C VAL A 383 25.83 14.67 -6.55
N LYS A 384 25.83 14.83 -7.89
CA LYS A 384 24.93 15.73 -8.59
C LYS A 384 23.98 14.95 -9.48
N SER A 385 22.69 15.26 -9.42
CA SER A 385 21.64 14.56 -10.17
C SER A 385 20.85 15.51 -11.07
N TYR A 386 20.53 15.05 -12.26
CA TYR A 386 19.79 15.79 -13.29
C TYR A 386 18.67 14.91 -13.82
N PHE A 387 17.47 15.52 -13.99
CA PHE A 387 16.27 14.81 -14.40
C PHE A 387 15.55 15.52 -15.53
N TRP A 388 14.98 14.74 -16.45
CA TRP A 388 14.16 15.24 -17.57
C TRP A 388 12.88 14.43 -17.68
N ILE A 389 11.77 15.10 -18.03
CA ILE A 389 10.46 14.48 -18.21
C ILE A 389 9.67 15.26 -19.28
N PRO A 390 8.75 14.61 -20.06
CA PRO A 390 7.81 15.33 -20.89
C PRO A 390 6.78 16.12 -20.03
N GLU A 391 6.37 17.29 -20.53
CA GLU A 391 5.44 18.20 -19.83
C GLU A 391 4.12 17.50 -19.44
N GLU A 392 3.49 16.81 -20.40
CA GLU A 392 2.23 16.08 -20.17
C GLU A 392 2.38 14.96 -19.14
N THR A 393 3.54 14.31 -19.10
CA THR A 393 3.82 13.29 -18.08
C THR A 393 4.00 13.91 -16.71
N ALA A 394 4.65 15.07 -16.59
CA ALA A 394 4.77 15.79 -15.33
C ALA A 394 3.40 16.21 -14.80
N LYS A 395 2.52 16.76 -15.64
CA LYS A 395 1.14 17.12 -15.29
C LYS A 395 0.33 15.91 -14.81
N ARG A 396 0.34 14.82 -15.58
CA ARG A 396 -0.41 13.59 -15.25
C ARG A 396 0.07 12.93 -13.95
N LYS A 397 1.36 12.97 -13.68
CA LYS A 397 1.95 12.32 -12.49
C LYS A 397 1.99 13.23 -11.25
N ASN A 398 1.55 14.47 -11.36
CA ASN A 398 1.60 15.41 -10.24
C ASN A 398 0.72 15.00 -9.05
N GLU A 399 -0.28 14.14 -9.27
CA GLU A 399 -1.08 13.52 -8.19
C GLU A 399 -0.28 12.49 -7.36
N ILE A 400 0.82 11.97 -7.92
CA ILE A 400 1.64 10.92 -7.30
C ILE A 400 2.79 11.52 -6.49
N ALA A 401 3.38 12.61 -7.00
CA ALA A 401 4.47 13.35 -6.37
C ALA A 401 4.52 14.77 -6.96
N ASP A 402 5.25 15.67 -6.33
CA ASP A 402 5.29 17.12 -6.63
C ASP A 402 6.03 17.44 -7.94
N TYR A 403 5.75 16.75 -9.05
CA TYR A 403 6.47 16.92 -10.33
C TYR A 403 6.45 18.34 -10.85
N LEU A 404 5.31 19.04 -10.81
CA LEU A 404 5.20 20.42 -11.28
C LEU A 404 6.03 21.37 -10.40
N ARG A 405 6.03 21.18 -9.09
CA ARG A 405 6.87 21.94 -8.19
C ARG A 405 8.36 21.72 -8.48
N TRP A 406 8.77 20.47 -8.72
CA TRP A 406 10.17 20.18 -9.07
C TRP A 406 10.59 20.79 -10.40
N VAL A 407 9.65 20.94 -11.36
CA VAL A 407 9.89 21.66 -12.61
C VAL A 407 10.04 23.17 -12.36
N ASP A 408 9.17 23.77 -11.56
CA ASP A 408 9.21 25.19 -11.22
C ASP A 408 10.50 25.55 -10.45
N GLU A 409 10.93 24.68 -9.54
CA GLU A 409 12.15 24.82 -8.74
C GLU A 409 13.42 24.36 -9.50
N LYS A 410 13.30 23.93 -10.77
CA LYS A 410 14.39 23.48 -11.67
C LYS A 410 15.15 22.22 -11.21
N TYR A 411 14.54 21.38 -10.40
CA TYR A 411 15.07 20.06 -10.09
C TYR A 411 14.76 19.03 -11.19
N VAL A 412 13.76 19.28 -12.02
CA VAL A 412 13.38 18.48 -13.19
C VAL A 412 13.25 19.40 -14.40
N ASN A 413 13.89 19.07 -15.51
CA ASN A 413 13.81 19.80 -16.76
C ASN A 413 12.72 19.23 -17.66
N ILE A 414 11.97 20.07 -18.35
CA ILE A 414 11.04 19.64 -19.39
C ILE A 414 11.82 19.36 -20.67
N ALA A 415 11.74 18.13 -21.16
CA ALA A 415 12.37 17.72 -22.42
C ALA A 415 11.31 17.19 -23.39
N GLY A 416 10.48 18.09 -23.91
CA GLY A 416 9.40 17.79 -24.86
C GLY A 416 8.00 17.87 -24.24
N ILE A 417 6.98 17.84 -25.08
CA ILE A 417 5.58 17.99 -24.64
C ILE A 417 5.00 16.62 -24.27
N GLN A 418 4.80 15.72 -25.22
CA GLN A 418 4.22 14.38 -25.01
C GLN A 418 5.29 13.27 -24.95
N VAL A 419 6.37 13.45 -25.68
CA VAL A 419 7.49 12.51 -25.76
C VAL A 419 8.80 13.20 -25.47
N ILE A 420 9.79 12.45 -25.02
CA ILE A 420 11.14 12.93 -24.75
C ILE A 420 11.79 13.44 -26.04
N ASN A 421 12.26 14.67 -26.02
CA ASN A 421 13.19 15.19 -27.03
C ASN A 421 14.63 14.92 -26.56
N GLN A 422 15.26 13.92 -27.17
CA GLN A 422 16.60 13.45 -26.79
C GLN A 422 17.69 14.51 -27.06
N ASP A 423 17.53 15.36 -28.07
CA ASP A 423 18.50 16.42 -28.40
C ASP A 423 18.58 17.47 -27.27
N PHE A 424 17.46 17.74 -26.59
CA PHE A 424 17.47 18.60 -25.40
C PHE A 424 18.33 18.01 -24.30
N ILE A 425 18.15 16.73 -24.01
CA ILE A 425 18.90 16.03 -22.95
C ILE A 425 20.40 16.01 -23.29
N ILE A 426 20.76 15.69 -24.55
CA ILE A 426 22.15 15.67 -25.00
C ILE A 426 22.78 17.04 -24.79
N ARG A 427 22.13 18.10 -25.25
CA ARG A 427 22.64 19.47 -25.12
C ARG A 427 22.87 19.84 -23.65
N ASP A 428 21.87 19.60 -22.81
CA ASP A 428 21.93 19.94 -21.38
C ASP A 428 23.06 19.17 -20.68
N ILE A 429 23.21 17.86 -20.97
CA ILE A 429 24.31 17.05 -20.44
C ILE A 429 25.65 17.59 -20.91
N LEU A 430 25.81 17.89 -22.22
CA LEU A 430 27.06 18.38 -22.78
C LEU A 430 27.45 19.76 -22.20
N GLU A 431 26.48 20.64 -21.96
CA GLU A 431 26.74 21.94 -21.30
C GLU A 431 27.23 21.76 -19.85
N GLU A 432 26.64 20.80 -19.15
CA GLU A 432 27.01 20.56 -17.75
C GLU A 432 28.37 19.88 -17.61
N VAL A 433 28.63 18.80 -18.38
CA VAL A 433 29.87 18.03 -18.27
C VAL A 433 31.11 18.80 -18.75
N LYS A 434 30.96 19.86 -19.56
CA LYS A 434 32.09 20.78 -19.93
C LYS A 434 32.73 21.44 -18.72
N LYS A 435 32.03 21.55 -17.60
CA LYS A 435 32.53 22.15 -16.37
C LYS A 435 33.49 21.22 -15.61
N TYR A 436 33.50 19.93 -15.93
CA TYR A 436 34.15 18.87 -15.15
C TYR A 436 35.09 18.04 -16.02
N ASN A 437 35.87 17.17 -15.39
CA ASN A 437 36.71 16.18 -16.06
C ASN A 437 36.06 14.80 -16.00
N MET A 438 34.98 14.61 -16.76
CA MET A 438 34.28 13.34 -16.80
C MET A 438 35.11 12.26 -17.48
N LYS A 439 35.47 11.21 -16.74
CA LYS A 439 36.30 10.10 -17.23
C LYS A 439 35.49 9.07 -17.99
N PHE A 440 34.40 8.59 -17.39
CA PHE A 440 33.53 7.58 -17.95
C PHE A 440 32.08 7.86 -17.56
N PHE A 441 31.16 7.40 -18.40
CA PHE A 441 29.73 7.32 -18.07
C PHE A 441 29.19 5.91 -18.29
N ALA A 442 28.45 5.37 -17.31
CA ALA A 442 27.81 4.08 -17.37
C ALA A 442 26.38 4.21 -17.92
N PHE A 443 25.99 3.30 -18.80
CA PHE A 443 24.65 3.21 -19.38
C PHE A 443 24.20 1.75 -19.49
N ASP A 444 22.87 1.51 -19.50
CA ASP A 444 22.35 0.16 -19.74
C ASP A 444 22.75 -0.33 -21.13
N ARG A 445 23.37 -1.50 -21.20
CA ARG A 445 23.81 -2.13 -22.47
C ARG A 445 22.72 -2.25 -23.53
N PHE A 446 21.44 -2.38 -23.11
CA PHE A 446 20.30 -2.38 -24.03
C PHE A 446 20.03 -1.01 -24.66
N MET A 447 20.62 0.05 -24.12
CA MET A 447 20.54 1.43 -24.62
C MET A 447 21.77 1.86 -25.45
N ALA A 448 22.67 0.95 -25.81
CA ALA A 448 23.90 1.25 -26.58
C ALA A 448 23.62 1.99 -27.90
N TYR A 449 22.47 1.75 -28.52
CA TYR A 449 22.02 2.41 -29.75
C TYR A 449 21.13 3.63 -29.50
N ASN A 450 20.90 4.04 -28.27
CA ASN A 450 20.11 5.22 -27.95
C ASN A 450 20.84 6.49 -28.42
N THR A 451 20.09 7.45 -28.95
CA THR A 451 20.63 8.72 -29.48
C THR A 451 21.42 9.49 -28.44
N ILE A 452 21.01 9.49 -27.16
CA ILE A 452 21.71 10.21 -26.08
C ILE A 452 23.08 9.57 -25.84
N VAL A 453 23.15 8.24 -25.74
CA VAL A 453 24.42 7.53 -25.54
C VAL A 453 25.37 7.80 -26.71
N ARG A 454 24.89 7.71 -27.95
CA ARG A 454 25.68 8.01 -29.16
C ARG A 454 26.15 9.45 -29.17
N GLY A 455 25.27 10.41 -28.88
CA GLY A 455 25.62 11.83 -28.83
C GLY A 455 26.74 12.14 -27.84
N LEU A 456 26.78 11.45 -26.69
CA LEU A 456 27.88 11.59 -25.73
C LEU A 456 29.19 10.94 -26.21
N VAL A 457 29.10 9.76 -26.84
CA VAL A 457 30.28 9.07 -27.42
C VAL A 457 30.85 9.88 -28.59
N ASP A 458 30.01 10.42 -29.46
CA ASP A 458 30.40 11.25 -30.59
C ASP A 458 31.04 12.58 -30.14
N ALA A 459 30.65 13.08 -28.97
CA ALA A 459 31.26 14.22 -28.31
C ALA A 459 32.61 13.91 -27.62
N GLY A 460 33.07 12.65 -27.68
CA GLY A 460 34.39 12.22 -27.18
C GLY A 460 34.39 11.68 -25.76
N PHE A 461 33.24 11.41 -25.14
CA PHE A 461 33.16 10.83 -23.79
C PHE A 461 33.21 9.29 -23.83
N ASN A 462 33.89 8.71 -22.85
CA ASN A 462 34.06 7.25 -22.78
C ASN A 462 32.82 6.58 -22.17
N GLY A 463 32.06 5.84 -22.98
CA GLY A 463 30.93 5.06 -22.54
C GLY A 463 31.33 3.72 -21.92
N PHE A 464 30.62 3.30 -20.87
CA PHE A 464 30.80 2.05 -20.17
C PHE A 464 29.48 1.28 -20.12
N GLU A 465 29.41 0.14 -20.81
CA GLU A 465 28.21 -0.70 -20.80
C GLU A 465 27.99 -1.36 -19.44
N HIS A 466 26.81 -1.19 -18.89
CA HIS A 466 26.43 -1.71 -17.58
C HIS A 466 25.16 -2.56 -17.69
N GLY A 467 25.19 -3.75 -17.10
CA GLY A 467 23.99 -4.59 -16.98
C GLY A 467 23.17 -4.25 -15.75
N GLN A 468 21.84 -4.23 -15.85
CA GLN A 468 20.96 -4.04 -14.68
C GLN A 468 20.59 -5.37 -13.97
N GLY A 469 21.36 -6.43 -14.17
CA GLY A 469 21.23 -7.70 -13.47
C GLY A 469 21.95 -7.73 -12.13
N PHE A 470 21.72 -8.79 -11.32
CA PHE A 470 22.33 -8.97 -10.00
C PHE A 470 23.85 -8.89 -10.03
N ILE A 471 24.52 -9.52 -11.01
CA ILE A 471 25.97 -9.57 -11.14
C ILE A 471 26.59 -8.16 -11.24
N SER A 472 25.97 -7.26 -11.99
CA SER A 472 26.50 -5.92 -12.23
C SER A 472 26.06 -4.91 -11.15
N MET A 473 24.86 -5.08 -10.61
CA MET A 473 24.26 -4.10 -9.68
C MET A 473 24.57 -4.39 -8.21
N SER A 474 24.87 -5.64 -7.81
CA SER A 474 24.93 -6.00 -6.40
C SER A 474 26.06 -5.28 -5.64
N GLU A 475 27.26 -5.32 -6.16
CA GLU A 475 28.41 -4.71 -5.50
C GLU A 475 28.27 -3.19 -5.35
N PRO A 476 27.94 -2.40 -6.40
CA PRO A 476 27.77 -0.97 -6.26
C PRO A 476 26.53 -0.58 -5.42
N THR A 477 25.49 -1.43 -5.37
CA THR A 477 24.34 -1.22 -4.47
C THR A 477 24.77 -1.35 -3.01
N LYS A 478 25.55 -2.37 -2.65
CA LYS A 478 26.11 -2.56 -1.30
C LYS A 478 27.07 -1.43 -0.94
N GLU A 479 27.87 -0.96 -1.90
CA GLU A 479 28.81 0.15 -1.66
C GLU A 479 28.07 1.47 -1.42
N LEU A 480 26.99 1.77 -2.16
CA LEU A 480 26.16 2.94 -1.88
C LEU A 480 25.56 2.89 -0.47
N GLU A 481 25.02 1.75 -0.05
CA GLU A 481 24.51 1.56 1.32
C GLU A 481 25.59 1.82 2.37
N LYS A 482 26.76 1.24 2.18
CA LYS A 482 27.92 1.44 3.07
C LYS A 482 28.32 2.90 3.13
N MET A 483 28.44 3.61 1.96
CA MET A 483 28.79 5.02 1.90
C MET A 483 27.77 5.91 2.62
N VAL A 484 26.49 5.61 2.54
CA VAL A 484 25.45 6.34 3.29
C VAL A 484 25.61 6.11 4.79
N LEU A 485 25.80 4.86 5.23
CA LEU A 485 25.93 4.54 6.66
C LEU A 485 27.22 5.12 7.26
N SER A 486 28.34 5.14 6.51
CA SER A 486 29.61 5.74 6.94
C SER A 486 29.66 7.26 6.72
N ARG A 487 28.66 7.86 6.03
CA ARG A 487 28.62 9.27 5.65
C ARG A 487 29.77 9.71 4.73
N ASP A 488 30.20 8.77 3.88
CA ASP A 488 31.24 9.02 2.87
C ASP A 488 30.66 9.49 1.53
N ILE A 489 29.33 9.52 1.39
CA ILE A 489 28.61 10.13 0.27
C ILE A 489 27.99 11.47 0.71
N ILE A 490 28.04 12.47 -0.16
CA ILE A 490 27.46 13.80 0.11
C ILE A 490 26.57 14.22 -1.06
N HIS A 491 25.36 14.67 -0.75
CA HIS A 491 24.40 15.16 -1.75
C HIS A 491 23.90 16.58 -1.41
N ASP A 492 23.41 17.30 -2.42
CA ASP A 492 22.92 18.68 -2.36
C ASP A 492 21.46 18.82 -1.93
N ASP A 493 20.87 17.74 -1.37
CA ASP A 493 19.47 17.68 -0.99
C ASP A 493 18.50 17.81 -2.18
N ASN A 494 18.90 17.34 -3.38
CA ASN A 494 17.96 17.28 -4.49
C ASN A 494 16.71 16.48 -4.10
N PRO A 495 15.50 17.12 -4.09
CA PRO A 495 14.29 16.49 -3.57
C PRO A 495 13.83 15.30 -4.43
N VAL A 496 14.15 15.29 -5.73
CA VAL A 496 13.80 14.21 -6.64
C VAL A 496 14.62 12.95 -6.32
N LEU A 497 15.94 13.11 -6.15
CA LEU A 497 16.80 11.98 -5.78
C LEU A 497 16.46 11.46 -4.38
N SER A 498 16.24 12.35 -3.42
CA SER A 498 15.84 11.99 -2.05
C SER A 498 14.51 11.24 -2.02
N TRP A 499 13.51 11.70 -2.78
CA TRP A 499 12.25 10.98 -2.95
C TRP A 499 12.44 9.60 -3.59
N GLN A 500 13.30 9.48 -4.60
CA GLN A 500 13.57 8.21 -5.26
C GLN A 500 14.31 7.21 -4.36
N ILE A 501 15.25 7.67 -3.53
CA ILE A 501 15.91 6.83 -2.50
C ILE A 501 14.88 6.19 -1.57
N GLY A 502 13.89 6.96 -1.12
CA GLY A 502 12.79 6.46 -0.29
C GLY A 502 11.87 5.43 -0.97
N ASN A 503 11.85 5.39 -2.30
CA ASN A 503 11.01 4.48 -3.07
C ASN A 503 11.67 3.12 -3.37
N VAL A 504 12.99 3.00 -3.23
CA VAL A 504 13.72 1.79 -3.64
C VAL A 504 13.35 0.59 -2.81
N GLU A 505 12.89 -0.46 -3.50
CA GLU A 505 12.82 -1.81 -2.99
C GLU A 505 13.92 -2.66 -3.63
N LEU A 506 14.57 -3.51 -2.81
CA LEU A 506 15.60 -4.41 -3.32
C LEU A 506 15.00 -5.76 -3.76
N SER A 507 15.50 -6.29 -4.85
CA SER A 507 15.45 -7.72 -5.13
C SER A 507 16.70 -8.40 -4.56
N ILE A 508 16.54 -9.60 -4.02
CA ILE A 508 17.60 -10.45 -3.49
C ILE A 508 17.51 -11.79 -4.19
N ASP A 509 18.63 -12.30 -4.69
CA ASP A 509 18.71 -13.65 -5.27
C ASP A 509 19.12 -14.70 -4.21
N ALA A 510 19.20 -15.97 -4.63
CA ALA A 510 19.53 -17.08 -3.74
C ALA A 510 20.99 -17.04 -3.20
N ALA A 511 21.85 -16.20 -3.78
CA ALA A 511 23.24 -16.00 -3.38
C ALA A 511 23.44 -14.68 -2.61
N ASP A 512 22.37 -14.09 -2.07
CA ASP A 512 22.35 -12.81 -1.36
C ASP A 512 22.90 -11.61 -2.17
N ASN A 513 22.82 -11.69 -3.51
CA ASN A 513 23.05 -10.53 -4.34
C ASN A 513 21.81 -9.63 -4.30
N ILE A 514 22.03 -8.33 -4.18
CA ILE A 514 20.97 -7.32 -4.11
C ILE A 514 21.00 -6.40 -5.32
N LYS A 515 19.85 -5.90 -5.71
CA LYS A 515 19.75 -4.82 -6.70
C LYS A 515 18.49 -3.98 -6.49
N PRO A 516 18.49 -2.68 -6.84
CA PRO A 516 17.27 -1.88 -6.95
C PRO A 516 16.30 -2.54 -7.95
N ASP A 517 15.02 -2.68 -7.57
CA ASP A 517 14.01 -3.34 -8.41
C ASP A 517 12.91 -2.36 -8.81
N LYS A 518 12.93 -1.93 -10.08
CA LYS A 518 11.92 -1.01 -10.65
C LYS A 518 10.49 -1.58 -10.60
N ALA A 519 10.33 -2.90 -10.65
CA ALA A 519 9.00 -3.53 -10.64
C ALA A 519 8.41 -3.65 -9.24
N LYS A 520 9.27 -3.77 -8.21
CA LYS A 520 8.84 -3.84 -6.80
C LYS A 520 8.73 -2.48 -6.15
N SER A 521 9.56 -1.52 -6.59
CA SER A 521 9.61 -0.17 -6.04
C SER A 521 8.26 0.52 -6.18
N SER A 522 7.84 1.21 -5.12
CA SER A 522 6.52 1.84 -5.03
C SER A 522 6.32 2.93 -6.09
N GLN A 523 7.39 3.61 -6.48
CA GLN A 523 7.42 4.69 -7.46
C GLN A 523 8.74 4.67 -8.26
N LYS A 524 9.03 5.75 -9.01
CA LYS A 524 10.22 5.88 -9.83
C LYS A 524 11.52 5.86 -9.01
N ILE A 525 12.56 5.22 -9.56
CA ILE A 525 13.89 5.07 -8.95
C ILE A 525 15.02 5.28 -9.98
N ASP A 526 14.74 5.92 -11.11
CA ASP A 526 15.67 6.04 -12.25
C ASP A 526 16.97 6.75 -11.84
N GLY A 527 16.90 7.81 -11.00
CA GLY A 527 18.09 8.48 -10.46
C GLY A 527 18.92 7.61 -9.53
N VAL A 528 18.27 6.71 -8.78
CA VAL A 528 19.01 5.77 -7.91
C VAL A 528 19.71 4.71 -8.74
N VAL A 529 19.07 4.20 -9.78
CA VAL A 529 19.70 3.26 -10.73
C VAL A 529 20.89 3.93 -11.42
N ALA A 530 20.74 5.19 -11.88
CA ALA A 530 21.83 5.98 -12.44
C ALA A 530 22.97 6.20 -11.44
N LEU A 531 22.66 6.51 -10.16
CA LEU A 531 23.65 6.67 -9.09
C LEU A 531 24.44 5.37 -8.85
N VAL A 532 23.76 4.23 -8.76
CA VAL A 532 24.42 2.91 -8.59
C VAL A 532 25.33 2.61 -9.78
N MET A 533 24.92 2.93 -11.01
CA MET A 533 25.75 2.76 -12.20
C MET A 533 26.97 3.70 -12.19
N ALA A 534 26.81 4.96 -11.74
CA ALA A 534 27.91 5.92 -11.60
C ALA A 534 28.94 5.44 -10.55
N ILE A 535 28.47 4.90 -9.41
CA ILE A 535 29.34 4.32 -8.38
C ILE A 535 30.11 3.12 -8.92
N ASN A 536 29.45 2.22 -9.69
CA ASN A 536 30.16 1.10 -10.32
C ASN A 536 31.26 1.58 -11.28
N CYS A 537 30.94 2.61 -12.06
CA CYS A 537 31.92 3.23 -12.96
C CYS A 537 33.13 3.77 -12.19
N TYR A 538 32.89 4.48 -11.10
CA TYR A 538 33.95 4.93 -10.17
C TYR A 538 34.76 3.78 -9.59
N MET A 539 34.11 2.75 -9.02
CA MET A 539 34.77 1.61 -8.39
C MET A 539 35.71 0.88 -9.34
N LYS A 540 35.27 0.65 -10.57
CA LYS A 540 36.09 -0.05 -11.59
C LYS A 540 37.29 0.77 -12.06
N ASN A 541 37.24 2.08 -11.93
CA ASN A 541 38.31 2.97 -12.41
C ASN A 541 39.20 3.51 -11.29
N LYS A 542 38.83 3.34 -10.01
CA LYS A 542 39.63 3.76 -8.83
C LYS A 542 41.03 3.12 -8.74
N GLY A 543 41.33 2.07 -9.51
CA GLY A 543 42.61 1.38 -9.53
C GLY A 543 43.44 1.54 -10.80
N ASN A 544 42.89 2.17 -11.86
CA ASN A 544 43.52 2.25 -13.17
C ASN A 544 44.38 3.50 -13.37
N ASN A 545 45.30 3.74 -12.44
CA ASN A 545 46.57 4.41 -12.79
C ASN A 545 47.59 3.43 -13.43
N THR A 546 47.19 2.20 -13.76
CA THR A 546 47.95 1.18 -14.48
C THR A 546 47.18 0.76 -15.72
N LYS A 547 47.77 1.00 -16.87
CA LYS A 547 47.40 0.64 -18.25
C LYS A 547 46.09 -0.14 -18.46
N SER A 548 45.21 0.39 -19.32
CA SER A 548 43.98 -0.23 -19.77
C SER A 548 44.18 -1.68 -20.22
N ILE A 549 43.37 -2.63 -19.70
CA ILE A 549 43.33 -4.02 -20.18
C ILE A 549 43.00 -4.11 -21.68
N TYR A 550 42.42 -3.04 -22.27
CA TYR A 550 42.10 -2.93 -23.71
C TYR A 550 43.33 -2.57 -24.57
N GLU A 551 44.39 -2.04 -23.98
CA GLU A 551 45.66 -1.85 -24.69
C GLU A 551 46.44 -3.15 -24.88
N GLU A 552 46.20 -4.18 -24.06
CA GLU A 552 46.82 -5.51 -24.19
C GLU A 552 46.06 -6.48 -25.11
N ARG A 553 44.77 -6.25 -25.43
CA ARG A 553 43.95 -7.24 -26.16
C ARG A 553 43.40 -6.75 -27.49
N GLY A 554 44.00 -5.80 -28.15
CA GLY A 554 43.65 -5.43 -29.51
C GLY A 554 42.14 -5.45 -29.85
N ILE A 555 41.63 -4.42 -30.46
CA ILE A 555 40.26 -4.34 -30.98
C ILE A 555 40.03 -5.52 -31.94
N ILE A 556 39.20 -6.49 -31.58
CA ILE A 556 38.65 -7.45 -32.51
C ILE A 556 37.48 -6.74 -33.23
N SER A 557 37.73 -6.20 -34.41
CA SER A 557 36.68 -5.80 -35.35
C SER A 557 36.17 -7.07 -36.03
N ILE A 558 34.89 -7.39 -35.87
CA ILE A 558 34.13 -8.26 -36.76
C ILE A 558 33.02 -7.41 -37.39
#